data_ef08c5d161dc8877e44f19860285ddbb
#
_entry.id   ef08c5d161dc8877e44f19860285ddbb
#
_cell.length_a   1.000
_cell.length_b   1.000
_cell.length_c   1.000
_cell.angle_alpha   90.00
_cell.angle_beta   90.00
_cell.angle_gamma   90.00
#
_symmetry.space_group_name_H-M   'P 1'
#
loop_
_entity.id
_entity.type
_entity.pdbx_description
1 polymer ?
#
loop_
_entity_poly.entity_id
_entity_poly.type
_entity_poly.pdbx_seq_one_letter_code
_entity_poly.pdbx_strand_id
1 'polypeptide(L)'
;SGAACDYPLIRYPDVLLLYAEMAMRVTGSPTEDAMEKINMVHRRAYGYDPMTSSEVDFKLKDYSTSEKFLELILKERMYEQFNEGKRWFDLIRLGIVKEQIKRIKGLDIQEKHMLFPIPQTEFNYNEALDPSKDQNPGY
;
A
#
# COMPACT_ATOMS: atom_id res chain seq x y z
N SER A 1 -12.55 31.82 -3.50
CA SER A 1 -12.68 31.00 -2.28
C SER A 1 -12.26 29.57 -2.63
N GLY A 2 -11.01 29.19 -2.28
CA GLY A 2 -10.56 27.83 -2.39
C GLY A 2 -11.33 26.97 -1.40
N ALA A 3 -11.98 25.91 -1.86
CA ALA A 3 -12.52 24.91 -0.97
C ALA A 3 -11.34 24.27 -0.23
N ALA A 4 -11.27 24.43 1.09
CA ALA A 4 -10.35 23.67 1.91
C ALA A 4 -10.82 22.22 1.88
N CYS A 5 -10.10 21.37 1.12
CA CYS A 5 -10.30 19.94 1.14
C CYS A 5 -9.32 19.33 2.12
N ASP A 6 -9.84 18.71 3.17
CA ASP A 6 -9.03 17.89 4.07
C ASP A 6 -8.53 16.67 3.31
N TYR A 7 -7.22 16.41 3.39
CA TYR A 7 -6.64 15.19 2.83
C TYR A 7 -6.60 14.10 3.91
N PRO A 8 -7.35 13.01 3.77
CA PRO A 8 -7.36 11.96 4.78
C PRO A 8 -6.06 11.16 4.72
N LEU A 9 -5.25 11.24 5.76
CA LEU A 9 -4.01 10.46 5.88
C LEU A 9 -4.30 8.97 6.06
N ILE A 10 -5.29 8.63 6.89
CA ILE A 10 -5.73 7.26 7.17
C ILE A 10 -7.25 7.23 7.12
N ARG A 11 -7.80 6.24 6.42
CA ARG A 11 -9.22 5.96 6.36
C ARG A 11 -9.52 4.59 6.97
N TYR A 12 -10.75 4.35 7.38
CA TYR A 12 -11.13 3.07 7.98
C TYR A 12 -10.82 1.83 7.11
N PRO A 13 -11.02 1.84 5.77
CA PRO A 13 -10.55 0.76 4.91
C PRO A 13 -9.04 0.48 4.99
N ASP A 14 -8.21 1.51 5.21
CA ASP A 14 -6.78 1.31 5.45
C ASP A 14 -6.52 0.43 6.66
N VAL A 15 -7.25 0.72 7.75
CA VAL A 15 -7.12 -0.04 9.00
C VAL A 15 -7.55 -1.49 8.80
N LEU A 16 -8.68 -1.72 8.11
CA LEU A 16 -9.19 -3.07 7.86
C LEU A 16 -8.22 -3.91 7.00
N LEU A 17 -7.70 -3.34 5.91
CA LEU A 17 -6.79 -4.04 5.01
C LEU A 17 -5.40 -4.27 5.63
N LEU A 18 -4.89 -3.31 6.44
CA LEU A 18 -3.67 -3.52 7.22
C LEU A 18 -3.86 -4.54 8.33
N TYR A 19 -5.02 -4.54 8.99
CA TYR A 19 -5.34 -5.56 9.98
C TYR A 19 -5.32 -6.95 9.34
N ALA A 20 -5.95 -7.13 8.17
CA ALA A 20 -5.95 -8.41 7.47
C ALA A 20 -4.53 -8.91 7.15
N GLU A 21 -3.63 -8.01 6.71
CA GLU A 21 -2.22 -8.34 6.47
C GLU A 21 -1.51 -8.73 7.76
N MET A 22 -1.68 -7.96 8.83
CA MET A 22 -1.00 -8.22 10.11
C MET A 22 -1.51 -9.50 10.77
N ALA A 23 -2.82 -9.75 10.75
CA ALA A 23 -3.40 -10.98 11.28
C ALA A 23 -2.81 -12.22 10.59
N MET A 24 -2.73 -12.20 9.25
CA MET A 24 -2.08 -13.27 8.48
C MET A 24 -0.60 -13.45 8.86
N ARG A 25 0.15 -12.34 9.03
CA ARG A 25 1.57 -12.42 9.40
C ARG A 25 1.80 -12.99 10.81
N VAL A 26 0.94 -12.64 11.75
CA VAL A 26 1.02 -13.13 13.14
C VAL A 26 0.67 -14.62 13.23
N THR A 27 -0.35 -15.06 12.50
CA THR A 27 -0.79 -16.47 12.52
C THR A 27 0.03 -17.36 11.59
N GLY A 28 0.81 -16.78 10.66
CA GLY A 28 1.54 -17.49 9.62
C GLY A 28 0.67 -17.98 8.45
N SER A 29 -0.63 -17.75 8.49
CA SER A 29 -1.58 -18.18 7.45
C SER A 29 -2.81 -17.28 7.42
N PRO A 30 -3.52 -17.21 6.27
CA PRO A 30 -4.80 -16.51 6.17
C PRO A 30 -5.85 -17.09 7.12
N THR A 31 -6.68 -16.21 7.70
CA THR A 31 -7.78 -16.58 8.61
C THR A 31 -9.11 -16.05 8.11
N GLU A 32 -10.21 -16.66 8.56
CA GLU A 32 -11.57 -16.18 8.23
C GLU A 32 -11.80 -14.74 8.74
N ASP A 33 -11.29 -14.40 9.92
CA ASP A 33 -11.40 -13.04 10.44
C ASP A 33 -10.66 -12.03 9.56
N ALA A 34 -9.44 -12.36 9.12
CA ALA A 34 -8.69 -11.51 8.18
C ALA A 34 -9.40 -11.38 6.82
N MET A 35 -9.98 -12.47 6.30
CA MET A 35 -10.77 -12.45 5.07
C MET A 35 -12.04 -11.60 5.23
N GLU A 36 -12.71 -11.66 6.38
CA GLU A 36 -13.89 -10.84 6.63
C GLU A 36 -13.58 -9.33 6.57
N LYS A 37 -12.39 -8.89 7.06
CA LYS A 37 -12.01 -7.48 6.96
C LYS A 37 -11.80 -7.02 5.51
N ILE A 38 -11.30 -7.90 4.65
CA ILE A 38 -11.19 -7.63 3.21
C ILE A 38 -12.60 -7.55 2.60
N ASN A 39 -13.46 -8.51 2.92
CA ASN A 39 -14.83 -8.55 2.40
C ASN A 39 -15.67 -7.34 2.82
N MET A 40 -15.48 -6.81 4.03
CA MET A 40 -16.12 -5.54 4.44
C MET A 40 -15.80 -4.38 3.51
N VAL A 41 -14.54 -4.24 3.09
CA VAL A 41 -14.12 -3.20 2.14
C VAL A 41 -14.69 -3.49 0.75
N HIS A 42 -14.60 -4.72 0.30
CA HIS A 42 -15.06 -5.16 -1.01
C HIS A 42 -16.57 -4.98 -1.19
N ARG A 43 -17.39 -5.43 -0.21
CA ARG A 43 -18.86 -5.25 -0.21
C ARG A 43 -19.23 -3.78 -0.35
N ARG A 44 -18.61 -2.89 0.43
CA ARG A 44 -18.86 -1.45 0.35
C ARG A 44 -18.60 -0.91 -1.05
N ALA A 45 -17.51 -1.35 -1.70
CA ALA A 45 -17.16 -0.91 -3.05
C ALA A 45 -18.21 -1.34 -4.09
N TYR A 46 -18.90 -2.46 -3.85
CA TYR A 46 -20.00 -2.95 -4.69
C TYR A 46 -21.39 -2.45 -4.26
N GLY A 47 -21.46 -1.58 -3.25
CA GLY A 47 -22.72 -1.00 -2.77
C GLY A 47 -23.53 -1.90 -1.85
N TYR A 48 -22.94 -2.99 -1.34
CA TYR A 48 -23.55 -3.86 -0.33
C TYR A 48 -23.28 -3.35 1.09
N ASP A 49 -24.09 -3.84 2.04
CA ASP A 49 -23.83 -3.64 3.46
C ASP A 49 -22.49 -4.31 3.84
N PRO A 50 -21.49 -3.57 4.35
CA PRO A 50 -20.20 -4.13 4.74
C PRO A 50 -20.29 -5.23 5.79
N MET A 51 -21.31 -5.19 6.65
CA MET A 51 -21.46 -6.10 7.79
C MET A 51 -22.23 -7.37 7.46
N THR A 52 -22.81 -7.48 6.26
CA THR A 52 -23.65 -8.61 5.86
C THR A 52 -23.01 -9.35 4.69
N SER A 53 -22.78 -10.67 4.84
CA SER A 53 -22.22 -11.49 3.75
C SER A 53 -23.03 -11.37 2.46
N SER A 54 -22.34 -11.34 1.34
CA SER A 54 -22.94 -11.14 0.03
C SER A 54 -22.33 -12.06 -1.04
N GLU A 55 -22.91 -12.06 -2.23
CA GLU A 55 -22.43 -12.85 -3.36
C GLU A 55 -21.05 -12.44 -3.89
N VAL A 56 -20.62 -11.21 -3.59
CA VAL A 56 -19.31 -10.70 -4.02
C VAL A 56 -18.18 -11.13 -3.08
N ASP A 57 -18.46 -11.80 -1.97
CA ASP A 57 -17.46 -12.15 -0.97
C ASP A 57 -16.39 -13.08 -1.52
N PHE A 58 -15.13 -12.74 -1.28
CA PHE A 58 -14.02 -13.65 -1.45
C PHE A 58 -14.11 -14.82 -0.49
N LYS A 59 -13.71 -15.99 -0.95
CA LYS A 59 -13.71 -17.21 -0.13
C LYS A 59 -12.29 -17.57 0.27
N LEU A 60 -12.06 -17.82 1.55
CA LEU A 60 -10.72 -18.12 2.08
C LEU A 60 -10.04 -19.29 1.35
N LYS A 61 -10.80 -20.32 0.94
CA LYS A 61 -10.29 -21.48 0.20
C LYS A 61 -9.54 -21.12 -1.09
N ASP A 62 -9.90 -20.00 -1.74
CA ASP A 62 -9.33 -19.56 -3.00
C ASP A 62 -8.03 -18.75 -2.77
N TYR A 63 -7.82 -18.28 -1.54
CA TYR A 63 -6.68 -17.47 -1.08
C TYR A 63 -6.00 -18.11 0.15
N SER A 64 -5.85 -19.42 0.15
CA SER A 64 -5.40 -20.19 1.31
C SER A 64 -3.90 -20.08 1.61
N THR A 65 -3.09 -19.55 0.69
CA THR A 65 -1.67 -19.31 0.93
C THR A 65 -1.40 -17.84 1.24
N SER A 66 -0.36 -17.57 2.04
CA SER A 66 0.03 -16.20 2.42
C SER A 66 0.31 -15.33 1.21
N GLU A 67 0.91 -15.89 0.16
CA GLU A 67 1.21 -15.17 -1.09
C GLU A 67 -0.06 -14.71 -1.80
N LYS A 68 -1.00 -15.62 -2.04
CA LYS A 68 -2.28 -15.30 -2.71
C LYS A 68 -3.11 -14.32 -1.88
N PHE A 69 -3.09 -14.48 -0.56
CA PHE A 69 -3.82 -13.60 0.35
C PHE A 69 -3.23 -12.19 0.35
N LEU A 70 -1.89 -12.07 0.37
CA LEU A 70 -1.21 -10.79 0.26
C LEU A 70 -1.48 -10.12 -1.10
N GLU A 71 -1.47 -10.88 -2.19
CA GLU A 71 -1.85 -10.36 -3.51
C GLU A 71 -3.27 -9.81 -3.53
N LEU A 72 -4.22 -10.50 -2.90
CA LEU A 72 -5.60 -10.02 -2.74
C LEU A 72 -5.64 -8.70 -1.97
N ILE A 73 -4.99 -8.63 -0.81
CA ILE A 73 -4.91 -7.40 0.00
C ILE A 73 -4.33 -6.24 -0.83
N LEU A 74 -3.23 -6.47 -1.53
CA LEU A 74 -2.58 -5.44 -2.35
C LEU A 74 -3.45 -4.97 -3.51
N LYS A 75 -4.26 -5.86 -4.06
CA LYS A 75 -5.22 -5.56 -5.11
C LYS A 75 -6.37 -4.70 -4.57
N GLU A 76 -6.97 -5.08 -3.44
CA GLU A 76 -8.02 -4.31 -2.79
C GLU A 76 -7.52 -2.94 -2.33
N ARG A 77 -6.30 -2.86 -1.76
CA ARG A 77 -5.67 -1.58 -1.43
C ARG A 77 -5.48 -0.69 -2.66
N MET A 78 -5.07 -1.27 -3.78
CA MET A 78 -4.88 -0.52 -5.03
C MET A 78 -6.19 0.08 -5.55
N TYR A 79 -7.29 -0.63 -5.44
CA TYR A 79 -8.61 -0.15 -5.84
C TYR A 79 -9.17 0.88 -4.86
N GLU A 80 -9.16 0.55 -3.57
CA GLU A 80 -9.73 1.39 -2.52
C GLU A 80 -8.99 2.73 -2.36
N GLN A 81 -7.67 2.74 -2.59
CA GLN A 81 -6.81 3.89 -2.40
C GLN A 81 -6.34 4.51 -3.73
N PHE A 82 -7.13 4.33 -4.78
CA PHE A 82 -6.79 4.87 -6.08
C PHE A 82 -6.57 6.38 -6.00
N ASN A 83 -5.44 6.84 -6.56
CA ASN A 83 -5.02 8.25 -6.56
C ASN A 83 -4.76 8.88 -5.18
N GLU A 84 -4.56 8.07 -4.12
CA GLU A 84 -4.22 8.55 -2.77
C GLU A 84 -2.70 8.51 -2.48
N GLY A 85 -1.86 8.21 -3.45
CA GLY A 85 -0.40 8.17 -3.31
C GLY A 85 0.16 6.98 -2.50
N LYS A 86 -0.70 6.08 -1.99
CA LYS A 86 -0.30 5.02 -1.05
C LYS A 86 0.36 3.82 -1.73
N ARG A 87 0.06 3.57 -3.00
CA ARG A 87 0.55 2.40 -3.75
C ARG A 87 2.08 2.29 -3.77
N TRP A 88 2.78 3.42 -3.94
CA TRP A 88 4.23 3.46 -3.96
C TRP A 88 4.82 2.92 -2.65
N PHE A 89 4.28 3.34 -1.52
CA PHE A 89 4.74 2.90 -0.20
C PHE A 89 4.46 1.41 0.04
N ASP A 90 3.33 0.88 -0.43
CA ASP A 90 3.06 -0.56 -0.36
C ASP A 90 4.10 -1.36 -1.15
N LEU A 91 4.46 -0.93 -2.35
CA LEU A 91 5.44 -1.61 -3.19
C LEU A 91 6.86 -1.57 -2.59
N ILE A 92 7.25 -0.41 -2.02
CA ILE A 92 8.57 -0.27 -1.36
C ILE A 92 8.66 -1.13 -0.11
N ARG A 93 7.69 -1.04 0.80
CA ARG A 93 7.74 -1.78 2.09
C ARG A 93 7.74 -3.30 1.91
N LEU A 94 7.22 -3.77 0.79
CA LEU A 94 7.21 -5.19 0.43
C LEU A 94 8.39 -5.61 -0.44
N GLY A 95 9.23 -4.67 -0.87
CA GLY A 95 10.40 -4.94 -1.71
C GLY A 95 10.10 -5.34 -3.14
N ILE A 96 8.86 -5.16 -3.62
CA ILE A 96 8.38 -5.64 -4.93
C ILE A 96 8.29 -4.55 -6.00
N VAL A 97 8.69 -3.32 -5.69
CA VAL A 97 8.50 -2.17 -6.59
C VAL A 97 9.19 -2.36 -7.95
N LYS A 98 10.43 -2.87 -7.96
CA LYS A 98 11.20 -3.08 -9.20
C LYS A 98 10.52 -4.08 -10.12
N GLU A 99 10.13 -5.22 -9.57
CA GLU A 99 9.42 -6.27 -10.30
C GLU A 99 8.10 -5.75 -10.87
N GLN A 100 7.30 -5.06 -10.06
CA GLN A 100 6.00 -4.53 -10.48
C GLN A 100 6.15 -3.45 -11.57
N ILE A 101 7.11 -2.54 -11.46
CA ILE A 101 7.36 -1.52 -12.49
C ILE A 101 7.86 -2.19 -13.77
N LYS A 102 8.78 -3.14 -13.68
CA LYS A 102 9.25 -3.91 -14.84
C LYS A 102 8.09 -4.62 -15.54
N ARG A 103 7.23 -5.31 -14.78
CA ARG A 103 6.08 -6.04 -15.32
C ARG A 103 5.06 -5.13 -16.01
N ILE A 104 4.75 -3.96 -15.42
CA ILE A 104 3.67 -3.09 -15.88
C ILE A 104 4.14 -2.08 -16.93
N LYS A 105 5.35 -1.55 -16.77
CA LYS A 105 5.89 -0.46 -17.60
C LYS A 105 7.03 -0.90 -18.53
N GLY A 106 7.59 -2.08 -18.34
CA GLY A 106 8.79 -2.53 -19.06
C GLY A 106 10.07 -1.78 -18.66
N LEU A 107 10.04 -1.01 -17.55
CA LEU A 107 11.15 -0.16 -17.12
C LEU A 107 11.96 -0.82 -16.01
N ASP A 108 13.28 -0.73 -16.13
CA ASP A 108 14.20 -1.09 -15.07
C ASP A 108 14.53 0.14 -14.24
N ILE A 109 14.15 0.14 -12.96
CA ILE A 109 14.46 1.21 -12.01
C ILE A 109 15.65 0.85 -11.14
N GLN A 110 16.45 1.87 -10.81
CA GLN A 110 17.67 1.74 -10.00
C GLN A 110 17.37 1.87 -8.51
N GLU A 111 18.32 1.48 -7.66
CA GLU A 111 18.19 1.60 -6.19
C GLU A 111 17.93 3.04 -5.74
N LYS A 112 18.58 4.01 -6.36
CA LYS A 112 18.39 5.42 -6.04
C LYS A 112 16.92 5.86 -6.11
N HIS A 113 16.12 5.26 -6.96
CA HIS A 113 14.70 5.61 -7.09
C HIS A 113 13.83 5.13 -5.91
N MET A 114 14.40 4.35 -4.97
CA MET A 114 13.70 3.94 -3.74
C MET A 114 13.67 5.06 -2.69
N LEU A 115 14.59 6.01 -2.79
CA LEU A 115 14.66 7.16 -1.90
C LEU A 115 14.51 8.44 -2.72
N PHE A 116 13.89 9.46 -2.14
CA PHE A 116 13.88 10.78 -2.75
C PHE A 116 15.22 11.49 -2.47
N PRO A 117 15.73 12.33 -3.41
CA PRO A 117 16.87 13.17 -3.09
C PRO A 117 16.52 14.15 -1.97
N ILE A 118 17.49 14.44 -1.11
CA ILE A 118 17.35 15.53 -0.15
C ILE A 118 17.29 16.84 -0.96
N PRO A 119 16.26 17.68 -0.76
CA PRO A 119 16.14 18.93 -1.52
C PRO A 119 17.34 19.86 -1.34
N GLN A 120 17.76 20.52 -2.41
CA GLN A 120 18.87 21.47 -2.34
C GLN A 120 18.66 22.58 -1.30
N THR A 121 17.40 22.94 -1.04
CA THR A 121 17.05 23.92 0.00
C THR A 121 17.49 23.49 1.39
N GLU A 122 17.45 22.19 1.71
CA GLU A 122 17.89 21.69 3.03
C GLU A 122 19.40 21.90 3.20
N PHE A 123 20.19 21.65 2.16
CA PHE A 123 21.63 21.92 2.19
C PHE A 123 21.96 23.41 2.26
N ASN A 124 21.10 24.27 1.71
CA ASN A 124 21.32 25.71 1.73
C ASN A 124 21.04 26.36 3.10
N TYR A 125 20.13 25.74 3.88
CA TYR A 125 19.69 26.30 5.16
C TYR A 125 20.21 25.55 6.39
N ASN A 126 20.75 24.34 6.21
CA ASN A 126 21.29 23.54 7.31
C ASN A 126 22.78 23.36 7.15
N GLU A 127 23.57 24.17 7.85
CA GLU A 127 25.04 24.13 7.80
C GLU A 127 25.65 22.82 8.31
N ALA A 128 24.87 21.97 9.00
CA ALA A 128 25.32 20.64 9.43
C ALA A 128 25.29 19.58 8.32
N LEU A 129 24.66 19.89 7.16
CA LEU A 129 24.56 18.97 6.03
C LEU A 129 25.58 19.32 4.93
N ASP A 130 26.34 18.31 4.49
CA ASP A 130 27.26 18.38 3.37
C ASP A 130 26.67 17.63 2.17
N PRO A 131 26.33 18.32 1.05
CA PRO A 131 25.75 17.65 -0.13
C PRO A 131 26.58 16.50 -0.67
N SER A 132 27.90 16.56 -0.50
CA SER A 132 28.83 15.53 -1.01
C SER A 132 28.82 14.24 -0.17
N LYS A 133 28.31 14.31 1.07
CA LYS A 133 28.33 13.19 2.03
C LYS A 133 26.94 12.73 2.42
N ASP A 134 26.02 13.69 2.60
CA ASP A 134 24.73 13.44 3.25
C ASP A 134 23.61 13.23 2.24
N GLN A 135 23.83 13.48 0.95
CA GLN A 135 22.85 13.21 -0.09
C GLN A 135 22.57 11.70 -0.22
N ASN A 136 21.33 11.34 -0.50
CA ASN A 136 20.95 9.95 -0.75
C ASN A 136 21.74 9.37 -1.93
N PRO A 137 22.16 8.09 -1.86
CA PRO A 137 23.04 7.48 -2.86
C PRO A 137 22.48 7.57 -4.29
N GLY A 138 23.31 8.05 -5.21
CA GLY A 138 23.00 8.12 -6.64
C GLY A 138 22.42 9.45 -7.13
N TYR A 139 22.38 10.46 -6.25
CA TYR A 139 21.98 11.83 -6.58
C TYR A 139 23.14 12.81 -6.44
#